data_63cf22ee895b9f038dc8f42bbfb636e2
#
_entry.id   63cf22ee895b9f038dc8f42bbfb636e2
#
_cell.length_a   1.000
_cell.length_b   1.000
_cell.length_c   1.000
_cell.angle_alpha   90.00
_cell.angle_beta   90.00
_cell.angle_gamma   90.00
#
_symmetry.space_group_name_H-M   'P 1'
#
loop_
_entity.id
_entity.type
_entity.pdbx_description
1 polymer ?
#
loop_
_entity_poly.entity_id
_entity_poly.type
_entity_poly.pdbx_seq_one_letter_code
_entity_poly.pdbx_strand_id
1 'polypeptide(L)'
;FPLRRSAIRTDAFRICYPRRKMVNTPRELFGRTIYVANHPASFMDPLVIAALRRPIVFFMTRADVFTPISKPFLWACQMLPIYRQHDGGDTKSKNNEVFKRASNVLKGGRSLLIFGEGFTDDVFIRRLKPVKKGAAKIGFEALESINWSKKIYMAGVGSNYSRPNQM
;
A
#
# COMPACT_ATOMS: atom_id res chain seq x y z
N PHE A 1 5.50 7.69 21.31
CA PHE A 1 4.21 8.39 21.06
C PHE A 1 3.57 8.00 19.71
N PRO A 2 3.10 6.76 19.49
CA PRO A 2 2.41 6.40 18.26
C PRO A 2 0.87 6.41 18.35
N LEU A 3 0.29 6.60 19.55
CA LEU A 3 -1.15 6.34 19.77
C LEU A 3 -2.10 7.42 19.24
N ARG A 4 -1.68 8.68 19.13
CA ARG A 4 -2.57 9.78 18.68
C ARG A 4 -2.80 9.82 17.15
N ARG A 5 -1.82 9.41 16.34
CA ARG A 5 -1.94 9.49 14.87
C ARG A 5 -2.93 8.49 14.26
N SER A 6 -3.13 7.34 14.89
CA SER A 6 -4.08 6.33 14.38
C SER A 6 -5.54 6.68 14.67
N ALA A 7 -5.83 7.40 15.76
CA ALA A 7 -7.17 7.81 16.12
C ALA A 7 -7.75 8.85 15.13
N ILE A 8 -6.99 9.90 14.82
CA ILE A 8 -7.42 10.95 13.90
C ILE A 8 -7.73 10.39 12.50
N ARG A 9 -6.91 9.44 12.02
CA ARG A 9 -7.12 8.78 10.72
C ARG A 9 -8.41 7.96 10.70
N THR A 10 -8.74 7.30 11.80
CA THR A 10 -9.94 6.45 11.90
C THR A 10 -11.22 7.29 11.98
N ASP A 11 -11.17 8.43 12.63
CA ASP A 11 -12.36 9.28 12.85
C ASP A 11 -12.73 10.06 11.58
N ALA A 12 -11.77 10.63 10.86
CA ALA A 12 -12.02 11.27 9.56
C ALA A 12 -12.68 10.30 8.56
N PHE A 13 -12.24 9.01 8.57
CA PHE A 13 -12.82 7.98 7.70
C PHE A 13 -14.20 7.52 8.12
N ARG A 14 -14.53 7.56 9.41
CA ARG A 14 -15.88 7.25 9.89
C ARG A 14 -16.91 8.27 9.41
N ILE A 15 -16.50 9.52 9.23
CA ILE A 15 -17.36 10.57 8.68
C ILE A 15 -17.64 10.31 7.20
N CYS A 16 -16.62 10.00 6.40
CA CYS A 16 -16.78 9.79 4.95
C CYS A 16 -17.40 8.44 4.59
N TYR A 17 -17.11 7.39 5.38
CA TYR A 17 -17.55 6.01 5.12
C TYR A 17 -18.11 5.37 6.40
N PRO A 18 -19.33 5.75 6.83
CA PRO A 18 -19.91 5.26 8.08
C PRO A 18 -20.26 3.76 8.02
N ARG A 19 -20.53 3.21 6.84
CA ARG A 19 -20.90 1.80 6.66
C ARG A 19 -19.78 1.03 5.98
N ARG A 20 -18.95 0.37 6.80
CA ARG A 20 -17.86 -0.49 6.32
C ARG A 20 -18.09 -1.92 6.78
N LYS A 21 -17.95 -2.88 5.89
CA LYS A 21 -18.00 -4.30 6.23
C LYS A 21 -16.68 -4.95 5.84
N MET A 22 -16.03 -5.58 6.81
CA MET A 22 -14.85 -6.41 6.56
C MET A 22 -15.29 -7.87 6.54
N VAL A 23 -14.87 -8.61 5.53
CA VAL A 23 -15.20 -10.02 5.36
C VAL A 23 -13.90 -10.81 5.26
N ASN A 24 -13.88 -12.01 5.85
CA ASN A 24 -12.71 -12.92 5.81
C ASN A 24 -11.39 -12.28 6.28
N THR A 25 -11.44 -11.46 7.32
CA THR A 25 -10.25 -10.82 7.85
C THR A 25 -9.45 -11.82 8.69
N PRO A 26 -8.20 -12.14 8.30
CA PRO A 26 -7.36 -13.01 9.13
C PRO A 26 -7.07 -12.35 10.48
N ARG A 27 -7.18 -13.12 11.57
CA ARG A 27 -6.98 -12.61 12.93
C ARG A 27 -5.50 -12.34 13.26
N GLU A 28 -4.56 -12.97 12.55
CA GLU A 28 -3.15 -13.07 12.97
C GLU A 28 -2.11 -12.52 11.98
N LEU A 29 -2.50 -11.70 11.01
CA LEU A 29 -1.54 -11.08 10.10
C LEU A 29 -0.92 -9.82 10.70
N PHE A 30 -0.02 -10.00 11.65
CA PHE A 30 0.74 -8.92 12.28
C PHE A 30 2.20 -8.94 11.81
N GLY A 31 2.69 -7.79 11.38
CA GLY A 31 4.08 -7.60 10.94
C GLY A 31 4.38 -8.31 9.60
N ARG A 32 5.48 -8.00 8.99
CA ARG A 32 6.04 -8.60 7.75
C ARG A 32 5.01 -9.09 6.73
N THR A 33 3.94 -8.32 6.52
CA THR A 33 2.86 -8.70 5.60
C THR A 33 2.85 -7.76 4.39
N ILE A 34 2.83 -8.34 3.20
CA ILE A 34 2.56 -7.63 1.97
C ILE A 34 1.06 -7.75 1.68
N TYR A 35 0.35 -6.65 1.80
CA TYR A 35 -1.05 -6.56 1.38
C TYR A 35 -1.09 -6.21 -0.10
N VAL A 36 -1.63 -7.09 -0.92
CA VAL A 36 -1.82 -6.87 -2.35
C VAL A 36 -3.28 -6.52 -2.58
N ALA A 37 -3.55 -5.28 -2.94
CA ALA A 37 -4.90 -4.76 -3.11
C ALA A 37 -5.23 -4.45 -4.57
N ASN A 38 -6.51 -4.50 -4.92
CA ASN A 38 -7.04 -3.85 -6.12
C ASN A 38 -7.15 -2.33 -5.90
N HIS A 39 -7.27 -1.56 -6.98
CA HIS A 39 -7.23 -0.10 -6.94
C HIS A 39 -8.43 0.55 -7.66
N PRO A 40 -9.66 0.32 -7.18
CA PRO A 40 -10.86 0.79 -7.87
C PRO A 40 -11.17 2.28 -7.66
N ALA A 41 -10.75 2.89 -6.54
CA ALA A 41 -11.12 4.25 -6.15
C ALA A 41 -9.92 5.17 -5.92
N SER A 42 -8.84 4.96 -6.68
CA SER A 42 -7.68 5.85 -6.73
C SER A 42 -7.15 6.30 -5.34
N PHE A 43 -7.24 7.56 -5.02
CA PHE A 43 -6.66 8.14 -3.79
C PHE A 43 -7.29 7.59 -2.50
N MET A 44 -8.54 7.14 -2.55
CA MET A 44 -9.26 6.69 -1.35
C MET A 44 -8.83 5.30 -0.87
N ASP A 45 -8.43 4.41 -1.78
CA ASP A 45 -8.10 3.02 -1.43
C ASP A 45 -6.96 2.89 -0.40
N PRO A 46 -5.80 3.58 -0.56
CA PRO A 46 -4.73 3.50 0.44
C PRO A 46 -5.18 4.00 1.80
N LEU A 47 -6.01 5.03 1.83
CA LEU A 47 -6.50 5.62 3.07
C LEU A 47 -7.47 4.67 3.78
N VAL A 48 -8.42 4.06 3.05
CA VAL A 48 -9.37 3.09 3.62
C VAL A 48 -8.62 1.91 4.23
N ILE A 49 -7.66 1.33 3.51
CA ILE A 49 -6.91 0.17 3.99
C ILE A 49 -6.00 0.55 5.17
N ALA A 50 -5.32 1.70 5.11
CA ALA A 50 -4.46 2.17 6.18
C ALA A 50 -5.22 2.55 7.46
N ALA A 51 -6.48 2.98 7.34
CA ALA A 51 -7.33 3.31 8.49
C ALA A 51 -7.92 2.06 9.18
N LEU A 52 -8.01 0.93 8.46
CA LEU A 52 -8.65 -0.28 8.97
C LEU A 52 -7.70 -1.17 9.76
N ARG A 53 -6.40 -0.97 9.70
CA ARG A 53 -5.43 -1.91 10.28
C ARG A 53 -4.37 -1.26 11.15
N ARG A 54 -4.06 -1.98 12.23
CA ARG A 54 -2.83 -1.84 13.01
C ARG A 54 -1.98 -3.11 12.78
N PRO A 55 -0.69 -3.05 12.66
CA PRO A 55 0.21 -1.90 12.76
C PRO A 55 0.18 -1.01 11.51
N ILE A 56 0.93 0.07 11.57
CA ILE A 56 1.10 1.05 10.53
C ILE A 56 1.64 0.37 9.25
N VAL A 57 0.94 0.56 8.14
CA VAL A 57 1.27 -0.02 6.84
C VAL A 57 1.97 1.03 5.97
N PHE A 58 3.12 0.67 5.44
CA PHE A 58 3.77 1.46 4.39
C PHE A 58 3.05 1.20 3.06
N PHE A 59 2.92 2.21 2.23
CA PHE A 59 2.30 2.03 0.93
C PHE A 59 3.03 2.79 -0.18
N MET A 60 2.95 2.22 -1.37
CA MET A 60 3.57 2.81 -2.55
C MET A 60 2.61 3.80 -3.20
N THR A 61 3.13 4.98 -3.52
CA THR A 61 2.39 6.00 -4.27
C THR A 61 3.26 6.56 -5.40
N ARG A 62 2.65 7.25 -6.34
CA ARG A 62 3.32 7.81 -7.51
C ARG A 62 4.45 8.75 -7.11
N ALA A 63 5.58 8.67 -7.81
CA ALA A 63 6.75 9.48 -7.51
C ALA A 63 6.52 10.98 -7.82
N ASP A 64 5.65 11.30 -8.77
CA ASP A 64 5.34 12.69 -9.18
C ASP A 64 4.67 13.53 -8.07
N VAL A 65 4.02 12.87 -7.08
CA VAL A 65 3.46 13.58 -5.92
C VAL A 65 4.52 13.97 -4.86
N PHE A 66 5.76 13.43 -4.98
CA PHE A 66 6.88 13.74 -4.09
C PHE A 66 7.62 15.00 -4.54
N THR A 67 7.00 16.14 -4.38
CA THR A 67 7.67 17.44 -4.55
C THR A 67 8.59 17.75 -3.35
N PRO A 68 9.54 18.68 -3.45
CA PRO A 68 10.35 19.10 -2.30
C PRO A 68 9.54 19.47 -1.06
N ILE A 69 8.36 20.07 -1.25
CA ILE A 69 7.46 20.52 -0.17
C ILE A 69 6.68 19.33 0.41
N SER A 70 6.11 18.46 -0.43
CA SER A 70 5.28 17.34 0.01
C SER A 70 6.07 16.15 0.55
N LYS A 71 7.31 15.99 0.13
CA LYS A 71 8.17 14.85 0.44
C LYS A 71 8.30 14.55 1.95
N PRO A 72 8.60 15.51 2.85
CA PRO A 72 8.69 15.22 4.29
C PRO A 72 7.36 14.77 4.89
N PHE A 73 6.25 15.34 4.40
CA PHE A 73 4.90 14.95 4.83
C PHE A 73 4.54 13.54 4.37
N LEU A 74 4.79 13.21 3.10
CA LEU A 74 4.51 11.88 2.53
C LEU A 74 5.35 10.80 3.20
N TRP A 75 6.60 11.10 3.54
CA TRP A 75 7.44 10.18 4.31
C TRP A 75 6.92 9.99 5.75
N ALA A 76 6.47 11.05 6.39
CA ALA A 76 5.83 10.95 7.70
C ALA A 76 4.54 10.11 7.65
N CYS A 77 3.86 10.11 6.51
CA CYS A 77 2.71 9.25 6.21
C CYS A 77 3.10 7.83 5.75
N GLN A 78 4.40 7.49 5.74
CA GLN A 78 4.94 6.18 5.36
C GLN A 78 4.67 5.78 3.90
N MET A 79 4.66 6.77 3.03
CA MET A 79 4.55 6.56 1.59
C MET A 79 5.94 6.34 0.99
N LEU A 80 6.04 5.39 0.07
CA LEU A 80 7.22 5.10 -0.73
C LEU A 80 6.94 5.50 -2.18
N PRO A 81 7.83 6.28 -2.83
CA PRO A 81 7.62 6.64 -4.23
C PRO A 81 7.76 5.43 -5.14
N ILE A 82 6.94 5.33 -6.18
CA ILE A 82 7.12 4.38 -7.28
C ILE A 82 7.13 5.12 -8.62
N TYR A 83 8.11 4.79 -9.46
CA TYR A 83 8.30 5.42 -10.76
C TYR A 83 7.62 4.60 -11.85
N ARG A 84 6.88 5.28 -12.74
CA ARG A 84 6.22 4.68 -13.89
C ARG A 84 7.14 4.74 -15.12
N GLN A 85 6.92 3.88 -16.09
CA GLN A 85 7.68 3.90 -17.35
C GLN A 85 7.59 5.25 -18.09
N HIS A 86 6.46 5.97 -17.91
CA HIS A 86 6.25 7.30 -18.52
C HIS A 86 6.90 8.47 -17.76
N ASP A 87 7.46 8.25 -16.57
CA ASP A 87 8.04 9.31 -15.74
C ASP A 87 9.44 9.76 -16.24
N GLY A 88 9.92 9.16 -17.34
CA GLY A 88 11.21 9.51 -17.98
C GLY A 88 12.43 9.06 -17.19
N GLY A 89 13.58 8.96 -17.90
CA GLY A 89 14.85 8.56 -17.31
C GLY A 89 14.95 7.07 -16.93
N ASP A 90 15.96 6.70 -16.16
CA ASP A 90 16.20 5.32 -15.72
C ASP A 90 15.24 4.90 -14.59
N THR A 91 13.96 4.69 -14.95
CA THR A 91 12.92 4.25 -14.04
C THR A 91 13.19 2.87 -13.45
N LYS A 92 13.93 2.02 -14.17
CA LYS A 92 14.24 0.65 -13.75
C LYS A 92 15.22 0.66 -12.57
N SER A 93 16.29 1.45 -12.64
CA SER A 93 17.26 1.60 -11.56
C SER A 93 16.59 2.24 -10.32
N LYS A 94 15.84 3.32 -10.51
CA LYS A 94 15.10 4.00 -9.44
C LYS A 94 14.12 3.05 -8.74
N ASN A 95 13.39 2.22 -9.49
CA ASN A 95 12.47 1.25 -8.91
C ASN A 95 13.19 0.12 -8.17
N ASN A 96 14.38 -0.29 -8.58
CA ASN A 96 15.17 -1.26 -7.82
C ASN A 96 15.57 -0.70 -6.45
N GLU A 97 15.92 0.58 -6.36
CA GLU A 97 16.18 1.24 -5.07
C GLU A 97 14.92 1.28 -4.19
N VAL A 98 13.76 1.61 -4.78
CA VAL A 98 12.47 1.60 -4.07
C VAL A 98 12.14 0.19 -3.56
N PHE A 99 12.40 -0.85 -4.35
CA PHE A 99 12.18 -2.24 -3.94
C PHE A 99 13.09 -2.63 -2.77
N LYS A 100 14.36 -2.22 -2.78
CA LYS A 100 15.26 -2.40 -1.62
C LYS A 100 14.72 -1.69 -0.36
N ARG A 101 14.20 -0.48 -0.49
CA ARG A 101 13.57 0.24 0.63
C ARG A 101 12.32 -0.49 1.14
N ALA A 102 11.47 -0.97 0.26
CA ALA A 102 10.29 -1.77 0.60
C ALA A 102 10.67 -3.09 1.29
N SER A 103 11.71 -3.76 0.81
CA SER A 103 12.29 -4.94 1.43
C SER A 103 12.77 -4.63 2.86
N ASN A 104 13.45 -3.50 3.09
CA ASN A 104 13.89 -3.07 4.42
C ASN A 104 12.71 -2.81 5.39
N VAL A 105 11.57 -2.33 4.89
CA VAL A 105 10.34 -2.21 5.69
C VAL A 105 9.89 -3.56 6.23
N LEU A 106 9.88 -4.58 5.38
CA LEU A 106 9.53 -5.97 5.78
C LEU A 106 10.57 -6.56 6.74
N LYS A 107 11.87 -6.35 6.48
CA LYS A 107 12.97 -6.75 7.40
C LYS A 107 12.76 -6.18 8.80
N GLY A 108 12.37 -4.91 8.88
CA GLY A 108 12.06 -4.21 10.13
C GLY A 108 10.78 -4.69 10.83
N GLY A 109 10.12 -5.75 10.33
CA GLY A 109 8.91 -6.31 10.94
C GLY A 109 7.63 -5.52 10.66
N ARG A 110 7.66 -4.64 9.66
CA ARG A 110 6.52 -3.78 9.29
C ARG A 110 5.82 -4.34 8.06
N SER A 111 4.62 -3.83 7.79
CA SER A 111 3.79 -4.27 6.67
C SER A 111 3.82 -3.27 5.52
N LEU A 112 3.58 -3.78 4.31
CA LEU A 112 3.59 -3.02 3.08
C LEU A 112 2.27 -3.23 2.35
N LEU A 113 1.68 -2.16 1.82
CA LEU A 113 0.53 -2.21 0.92
C LEU A 113 0.98 -1.90 -0.51
N ILE A 114 0.62 -2.78 -1.42
CA ILE A 114 0.91 -2.65 -2.84
C ILE A 114 -0.39 -2.81 -3.61
N PHE A 115 -0.67 -1.86 -4.51
CA PHE A 115 -1.74 -2.03 -5.47
C PHE A 115 -1.23 -2.87 -6.64
N GLY A 116 -1.65 -4.14 -6.65
CA GLY A 116 -1.10 -5.17 -7.54
C GLY A 116 -1.33 -4.89 -9.02
N GLU A 117 -2.36 -4.14 -9.37
CA GLU A 117 -2.71 -3.76 -10.73
C GLU A 117 -1.74 -2.73 -11.34
N GLY A 118 -1.10 -1.90 -10.49
CA GLY A 118 -0.06 -0.94 -10.87
C GLY A 118 -0.55 0.31 -11.60
N PHE A 119 -1.86 0.46 -11.81
CA PHE A 119 -2.50 1.66 -12.35
C PHE A 119 -3.98 1.70 -11.96
N THR A 120 -4.57 2.89 -11.96
CA THR A 120 -6.01 3.13 -11.80
C THR A 120 -6.59 3.57 -13.11
N ASP A 121 -7.84 3.18 -13.40
CA ASP A 121 -8.62 3.78 -14.46
C ASP A 121 -9.32 5.03 -13.95
N ASP A 122 -9.62 5.97 -14.84
CA ASP A 122 -10.40 7.16 -14.52
C ASP A 122 -11.89 6.83 -14.27
N VAL A 123 -12.31 5.63 -14.69
CA VAL A 123 -13.67 5.11 -14.50
C VAL A 123 -13.63 3.89 -13.61
N PHE A 124 -14.60 3.82 -12.68
CA PHE A 124 -14.75 2.65 -11.80
C PHE A 124 -15.17 1.41 -12.59
N ILE A 125 -14.31 0.41 -12.64
CA ILE A 125 -14.55 -0.87 -13.32
C ILE A 125 -14.59 -1.99 -12.29
N ARG A 126 -15.70 -2.74 -12.24
CA ARG A 126 -15.89 -3.88 -11.32
C ARG A 126 -15.19 -5.15 -11.80
N ARG A 127 -13.92 -5.07 -12.14
CA ARG A 127 -13.13 -6.25 -12.49
C ARG A 127 -11.74 -6.16 -11.89
N LEU A 128 -11.18 -7.30 -11.54
CA LEU A 128 -9.78 -7.39 -11.17
C LEU A 128 -8.93 -7.32 -12.44
N LYS A 129 -7.96 -6.43 -12.46
CA LYS A 129 -6.96 -6.33 -13.52
C LYS A 129 -5.81 -7.33 -13.26
N PRO A 130 -5.00 -7.65 -14.27
CA PRO A 130 -3.85 -8.52 -14.09
C PRO A 130 -2.91 -7.98 -13.00
N VAL A 131 -2.58 -8.84 -12.04
CA VAL A 131 -1.68 -8.50 -10.94
C VAL A 131 -0.23 -8.58 -11.41
N LYS A 132 0.54 -7.53 -11.21
CA LYS A 132 1.96 -7.45 -11.57
C LYS A 132 2.85 -8.18 -10.57
N LYS A 133 4.00 -8.67 -11.04
CA LYS A 133 4.96 -9.45 -10.24
C LYS A 133 5.72 -8.65 -9.16
N GLY A 134 5.52 -7.34 -9.07
CA GLY A 134 6.27 -6.45 -8.17
C GLY A 134 6.18 -6.85 -6.69
N ALA A 135 5.00 -7.22 -6.23
CA ALA A 135 4.80 -7.64 -4.84
C ALA A 135 5.59 -8.92 -4.50
N ALA A 136 5.57 -9.91 -5.40
CA ALA A 136 6.33 -11.14 -5.22
C ALA A 136 7.84 -10.87 -5.23
N LYS A 137 8.33 -10.04 -6.17
CA LYS A 137 9.75 -9.67 -6.24
C LYS A 137 10.23 -9.04 -4.92
N ILE A 138 9.49 -8.09 -4.36
CA ILE A 138 9.82 -7.46 -3.07
C ILE A 138 9.83 -8.49 -1.93
N GLY A 139 8.85 -9.40 -1.92
CA GLY A 139 8.77 -10.44 -0.91
C GLY A 139 9.97 -11.39 -0.94
N PHE A 140 10.36 -11.88 -2.10
CA PHE A 140 11.54 -12.73 -2.27
C PHE A 140 12.84 -12.01 -1.94
N GLU A 141 13.03 -10.79 -2.40
CA GLU A 141 14.20 -9.97 -2.06
C GLU A 141 14.32 -9.75 -0.54
N ALA A 142 13.19 -9.53 0.14
CA ALA A 142 13.18 -9.41 1.58
C ALA A 142 13.54 -10.74 2.27
N LEU A 143 13.01 -11.88 1.80
CA LEU A 143 13.32 -13.20 2.34
C LEU A 143 14.81 -13.53 2.15
N GLU A 144 15.37 -13.33 0.97
CA GLU A 144 16.80 -13.52 0.70
C GLU A 144 17.65 -12.66 1.63
N SER A 145 17.28 -11.39 1.80
CA SER A 145 18.03 -10.45 2.64
C SER A 145 18.04 -10.77 4.13
N ILE A 146 17.15 -11.65 4.60
CA ILE A 146 17.10 -12.17 5.98
C ILE A 146 17.47 -13.63 6.06
N ASN A 147 18.08 -14.19 5.01
CA ASN A 147 18.46 -15.59 4.90
C ASN A 147 17.32 -16.55 5.28
N TRP A 148 16.10 -16.26 4.86
CA TRP A 148 14.87 -17.02 5.12
C TRP A 148 14.60 -17.32 6.61
N SER A 149 15.22 -16.54 7.50
CA SER A 149 15.13 -16.77 8.95
C SER A 149 13.75 -16.44 9.54
N LYS A 150 12.92 -15.68 8.83
CA LYS A 150 11.59 -15.25 9.30
C LYS A 150 10.57 -15.35 8.18
N LYS A 151 9.31 -15.60 8.55
CA LYS A 151 8.20 -15.66 7.59
C LYS A 151 7.79 -14.25 7.13
N ILE A 152 7.51 -14.12 5.83
CA ILE A 152 6.84 -12.96 5.22
C ILE A 152 5.51 -13.47 4.69
N TYR A 153 4.44 -12.80 5.06
CA TYR A 153 3.10 -13.14 4.64
C TYR A 153 2.67 -12.30 3.44
N MET A 154 1.84 -12.87 2.58
CA MET A 154 1.18 -12.15 1.50
C MET A 154 -0.33 -12.33 1.66
N ALA A 155 -1.07 -11.23 1.65
CA ALA A 155 -2.52 -11.23 1.81
C ALA A 155 -3.19 -10.43 0.69
N GLY A 156 -4.14 -11.05 -0.01
CA GLY A 156 -5.01 -10.35 -0.95
C GLY A 156 -6.03 -9.48 -0.21
N VAL A 157 -6.24 -8.26 -0.68
CA VAL A 157 -7.23 -7.33 -0.15
C VAL A 157 -8.13 -6.85 -1.30
N GLY A 158 -9.39 -7.21 -1.25
CA GLY A 158 -10.40 -6.73 -2.20
C GLY A 158 -11.14 -5.52 -1.64
N SER A 159 -11.03 -4.37 -2.30
CA SER A 159 -11.85 -3.19 -2.04
C SER A 159 -13.01 -3.14 -3.01
N ASN A 160 -14.22 -2.96 -2.50
CA ASN A 160 -15.43 -2.80 -3.30
C ASN A 160 -16.30 -1.69 -2.72
N TYR A 161 -16.82 -0.83 -3.58
CA TYR A 161 -17.66 0.30 -3.23
C TYR A 161 -19.07 0.11 -3.81
N SER A 162 -20.09 0.24 -2.95
CA SER A 162 -21.48 0.04 -3.38
C SER A 162 -22.01 1.18 -4.26
N ARG A 163 -21.47 2.40 -4.10
CA ARG A 163 -21.86 3.60 -4.84
C ARG A 163 -20.64 4.43 -5.25
N PRO A 164 -19.87 3.99 -6.25
CA PRO A 164 -18.60 4.63 -6.61
C PRO A 164 -18.75 6.04 -7.19
N ASN A 165 -19.92 6.40 -7.73
CA ASN A 165 -20.15 7.69 -8.39
C ASN A 165 -20.71 8.78 -7.46
N GLN A 166 -20.75 8.55 -6.15
CA GLN A 166 -21.18 9.52 -5.13
C GLN A 166 -20.03 10.01 -4.25
N MET A 167 -18.80 9.87 -4.77
CA MET A 167 -17.59 10.40 -4.15
C MET A 167 -17.21 11.75 -4.73
#